data_02de7a6f9fe15e37c86abc4a534de469
#
_entry.id   02de7a6f9fe15e37c86abc4a534de469
#
_cell.length_a   1.000
_cell.length_b   1.000
_cell.length_c   1.000
_cell.angle_alpha   90.00
_cell.angle_beta   90.00
_cell.angle_gamma   90.00
#
_symmetry.space_group_name_H-M   'P 1'
#
loop_
_entity.id
_entity.type
_entity.pdbx_description
1 polymer ?
#
loop_
_entity_poly.entity_id
_entity_poly.type
_entity_poly.pdbx_seq_one_letter_code
_entity_poly.pdbx_strand_id
1 'polypeptide(L)'
;VIVFRKYVMQKLCFNALSERKTFPKEAIRIFELMRKVGFNVIFTGQVRSGKTTFLQTWQSGENPNLEGLAISTDPETPWQDIMPGTALMQIVTDGLGLETLSKSLLRADNDYVLMEEMRDASAYKLILDIITSGTSRCKATVHDGSALDLPYRMASEVVNKYGGSLIYTIKRIYTGFDYVFEMTQDSNDNDHKILKAIVEYNFDSERECCIATYLCKYDFSRKEWIWNSGCIMSKLEKYPQWSKEIIEIKGLVDKLSCKD
;
A
#
# COMPACT_ATOMS: atom_id res chain seq x y z
N VAL A 1 -0.16 -32.30 1.65
CA VAL A 1 -0.45 -31.75 0.31
C VAL A 1 0.72 -30.86 -0.06
N ILE A 2 1.40 -31.16 -1.18
CA ILE A 2 2.48 -30.32 -1.70
C ILE A 2 1.86 -29.46 -2.80
N VAL A 3 1.91 -28.13 -2.63
CA VAL A 3 1.43 -27.17 -3.61
C VAL A 3 2.64 -26.55 -4.30
N PHE A 4 2.76 -26.75 -5.60
CA PHE A 4 3.78 -26.07 -6.41
C PHE A 4 3.19 -24.79 -6.99
N ARG A 5 3.77 -23.64 -6.66
CA ARG A 5 3.51 -22.37 -7.37
C ARG A 5 4.65 -22.11 -8.32
N LYS A 6 4.34 -21.99 -9.62
CA LYS A 6 5.32 -21.56 -10.62
C LYS A 6 5.33 -20.03 -10.65
N TYR A 7 6.42 -19.44 -10.19
CA TYR A 7 6.64 -18.01 -10.39
C TYR A 7 7.15 -17.78 -11.83
N VAL A 8 6.34 -17.11 -12.62
CA VAL A 8 6.80 -16.62 -13.93
C VAL A 8 7.32 -15.21 -13.70
N MET A 9 8.64 -15.03 -13.77
CA MET A 9 9.25 -13.69 -13.74
C MET A 9 8.72 -12.89 -14.92
N GLN A 10 7.81 -11.97 -14.65
CA GLN A 10 7.31 -11.01 -15.62
C GLN A 10 8.08 -9.71 -15.45
N LYS A 11 8.19 -8.92 -16.51
CA LYS A 11 8.74 -7.57 -16.38
C LYS A 11 7.83 -6.75 -15.46
N LEU A 12 8.30 -6.52 -14.24
CA LEU A 12 7.56 -5.79 -13.20
C LEU A 12 7.77 -4.28 -13.44
N CYS A 13 6.86 -3.65 -14.17
CA CYS A 13 6.83 -2.20 -14.34
C CYS A 13 5.40 -1.71 -14.56
N PHE A 14 5.12 -0.46 -14.23
CA PHE A 14 3.79 0.12 -14.39
C PHE A 14 3.29 0.09 -15.83
N ASN A 15 4.18 0.25 -16.82
CA ASN A 15 3.80 0.14 -18.24
C ASN A 15 3.19 -1.23 -18.56
N ALA A 16 3.81 -2.32 -18.10
CA ALA A 16 3.32 -3.67 -18.35
C ALA A 16 1.94 -3.94 -17.70
N LEU A 17 1.69 -3.39 -16.50
CA LEU A 17 0.37 -3.48 -15.86
C LEU A 17 -0.68 -2.61 -16.58
N SER A 18 -0.30 -1.45 -17.04
CA SER A 18 -1.19 -0.56 -17.80
C SER A 18 -1.54 -1.14 -19.18
N GLU A 19 -0.60 -1.77 -19.89
CA GLU A 19 -0.86 -2.49 -21.14
C GLU A 19 -1.87 -3.62 -20.96
N ARG A 20 -1.90 -4.24 -19.77
CA ARG A 20 -2.92 -5.22 -19.36
C ARG A 20 -4.22 -4.59 -18.88
N LYS A 21 -4.36 -3.27 -18.98
CA LYS A 21 -5.53 -2.51 -18.53
C LYS A 21 -5.84 -2.69 -17.03
N THR A 22 -4.82 -2.93 -16.21
CA THR A 22 -4.97 -2.97 -14.74
C THR A 22 -5.33 -1.59 -14.21
N PHE A 23 -4.82 -0.52 -14.84
CA PHE A 23 -5.13 0.90 -14.59
C PHE A 23 -4.80 1.73 -15.84
N PRO A 24 -5.29 2.98 -15.96
CA PRO A 24 -5.07 3.80 -17.13
C PRO A 24 -3.61 4.28 -17.22
N LYS A 25 -3.10 4.44 -18.44
CA LYS A 25 -1.70 4.83 -18.69
C LYS A 25 -1.33 6.16 -18.03
N GLU A 26 -2.26 7.07 -17.92
CA GLU A 26 -2.10 8.38 -17.29
C GLU A 26 -1.78 8.28 -15.78
N ALA A 27 -2.18 7.20 -15.14
CA ALA A 27 -1.88 6.96 -13.72
C ALA A 27 -0.40 6.61 -13.46
N ILE A 28 0.36 6.18 -14.47
CA ILE A 28 1.77 5.77 -14.31
C ILE A 28 2.58 6.89 -13.65
N ARG A 29 2.51 8.10 -14.19
CA ARG A 29 3.26 9.24 -13.65
C ARG A 29 2.83 9.59 -12.23
N ILE A 30 1.54 9.47 -11.92
CA ILE A 30 1.03 9.66 -10.56
C ILE A 30 1.67 8.66 -9.60
N PHE A 31 1.69 7.37 -9.96
CA PHE A 31 2.28 6.31 -9.11
C PHE A 31 3.79 6.46 -8.93
N GLU A 32 4.51 6.87 -9.99
CA GLU A 32 5.94 7.18 -9.90
C GLU A 32 6.22 8.32 -8.92
N LEU A 33 5.42 9.38 -8.96
CA LEU A 33 5.53 10.50 -8.04
C LEU A 33 5.15 10.09 -6.60
N MET A 34 4.06 9.34 -6.42
CA MET A 34 3.66 8.82 -5.11
C MET A 34 4.76 7.95 -4.49
N ARG A 35 5.39 7.08 -5.29
CA ARG A 35 6.55 6.29 -4.88
C ARG A 35 7.74 7.18 -4.50
N LYS A 36 8.06 8.20 -5.32
CA LYS A 36 9.15 9.14 -5.08
C LYS A 36 8.97 9.89 -3.76
N VAL A 37 7.76 10.36 -3.46
CA VAL A 37 7.42 11.01 -2.18
C VAL A 37 7.63 10.05 -1.01
N GLY A 38 7.40 8.76 -1.21
CA GLY A 38 7.55 7.75 -0.19
C GLY A 38 6.32 7.61 0.69
N PHE A 39 5.14 7.71 0.10
CA PHE A 39 3.89 7.47 0.83
C PHE A 39 3.81 6.05 1.39
N ASN A 40 3.22 5.93 2.56
CA ASN A 40 2.87 4.65 3.17
C ASN A 40 1.59 4.12 2.52
N VAL A 41 1.67 2.93 1.91
CA VAL A 41 0.56 2.40 1.09
C VAL A 41 0.17 0.99 1.48
N ILE A 42 -1.11 0.68 1.36
CA ILE A 42 -1.67 -0.68 1.49
C ILE A 42 -2.23 -1.11 0.13
N PHE A 43 -1.95 -2.33 -0.26
CA PHE A 43 -2.60 -3.00 -1.39
C PHE A 43 -3.59 -4.02 -0.84
N THR A 44 -4.89 -3.79 -1.05
CA THR A 44 -5.96 -4.65 -0.54
C THR A 44 -6.78 -5.28 -1.67
N GLY A 45 -7.56 -6.28 -1.37
CA GLY A 45 -8.42 -6.98 -2.32
C GLY A 45 -8.49 -8.48 -2.02
N GLN A 46 -9.37 -9.17 -2.72
CA GLN A 46 -9.58 -10.61 -2.59
C GLN A 46 -8.33 -11.44 -2.98
N VAL A 47 -8.36 -12.72 -2.66
CA VAL A 47 -7.34 -13.68 -3.11
C VAL A 47 -7.23 -13.63 -4.64
N ARG A 48 -5.99 -13.68 -5.17
CA ARG A 48 -5.67 -13.61 -6.61
C ARG A 48 -6.05 -12.29 -7.31
N SER A 49 -6.35 -11.21 -6.59
CA SER A 49 -6.65 -9.91 -7.20
C SER A 49 -5.43 -9.14 -7.73
N GLY A 50 -4.20 -9.65 -7.54
CA GLY A 50 -2.97 -9.03 -8.06
C GLY A 50 -2.25 -8.09 -7.08
N LYS A 51 -2.62 -8.07 -5.79
CA LYS A 51 -1.97 -7.24 -4.75
C LYS A 51 -0.45 -7.41 -4.69
N THR A 52 0.01 -8.65 -4.58
CA THR A 52 1.44 -8.97 -4.52
C THR A 52 2.17 -8.50 -5.78
N THR A 53 1.60 -8.73 -6.96
CA THR A 53 2.16 -8.24 -8.22
C THR A 53 2.23 -6.71 -8.26
N PHE A 54 1.22 -6.02 -7.73
CA PHE A 54 1.24 -4.57 -7.68
C PHE A 54 2.29 -4.05 -6.69
N LEU A 55 2.39 -4.65 -5.48
CA LEU A 55 3.46 -4.37 -4.52
C LEU A 55 4.85 -4.57 -5.13
N GLN A 56 5.08 -5.72 -5.79
CA GLN A 56 6.34 -6.02 -6.47
C GLN A 56 6.66 -5.00 -7.56
N THR A 57 5.67 -4.63 -8.38
CA THR A 57 5.82 -3.60 -9.42
C THR A 57 6.12 -2.22 -8.83
N TRP A 58 5.45 -1.88 -7.74
CA TRP A 58 5.72 -0.62 -7.03
C TRP A 58 7.15 -0.59 -6.50
N GLN A 59 7.55 -1.65 -5.83
CA GLN A 59 8.85 -1.74 -5.18
C GLN A 59 10.01 -1.88 -6.17
N SER A 60 9.84 -2.59 -7.29
CA SER A 60 10.89 -2.77 -8.31
C SER A 60 11.43 -1.47 -8.91
N GLY A 61 10.68 -0.39 -8.81
CA GLY A 61 11.12 0.94 -9.25
C GLY A 61 11.50 1.88 -8.12
N GLU A 62 11.66 1.38 -6.89
CA GLU A 62 12.15 2.18 -5.77
C GLU A 62 13.63 2.57 -5.96
N ASN A 63 14.09 3.59 -5.27
CA ASN A 63 15.47 4.00 -5.30
C ASN A 63 16.40 2.86 -4.80
N PRO A 64 17.32 2.35 -5.63
CA PRO A 64 18.16 1.20 -5.25
C PRO A 64 19.17 1.50 -4.14
N ASN A 65 19.40 2.76 -3.82
CA ASN A 65 20.31 3.16 -2.74
C ASN A 65 19.66 3.16 -1.35
N LEU A 66 18.35 2.87 -1.27
CA LEU A 66 17.63 2.78 0.00
C LEU A 66 17.82 1.40 0.61
N GLU A 67 17.95 1.37 1.93
CA GLU A 67 18.01 0.16 2.72
C GLU A 67 16.60 -0.26 3.15
N GLY A 68 16.29 -1.55 2.97
CA GLY A 68 14.94 -2.03 3.20
C GLY A 68 14.83 -3.30 4.01
N LEU A 69 13.64 -3.49 4.54
CA LEU A 69 13.24 -4.68 5.28
C LEU A 69 11.97 -5.26 4.66
N ALA A 70 12.03 -6.51 4.21
CA ALA A 70 10.84 -7.27 3.81
C ALA A 70 10.49 -8.31 4.88
N ILE A 71 9.25 -8.30 5.32
CA ILE A 71 8.73 -9.21 6.35
C ILE A 71 7.59 -10.02 5.74
N SER A 72 7.67 -11.34 5.84
CA SER A 72 6.64 -12.26 5.36
C SER A 72 6.46 -13.44 6.29
N THR A 73 5.26 -14.03 6.27
CA THR A 73 5.02 -15.34 6.92
C THR A 73 5.34 -16.50 5.98
N ASP A 74 5.14 -16.28 4.68
CA ASP A 74 5.46 -17.21 3.60
C ASP A 74 6.32 -16.49 2.56
N PRO A 75 7.52 -16.98 2.19
CA PRO A 75 8.41 -16.32 1.26
C PRO A 75 7.89 -16.46 -0.19
N GLU A 76 6.90 -15.65 -0.55
CA GLU A 76 6.30 -15.69 -1.90
C GLU A 76 7.08 -14.83 -2.91
N THR A 77 7.83 -13.83 -2.44
CA THR A 77 8.49 -12.86 -3.31
C THR A 77 10.00 -13.05 -3.34
N PRO A 78 10.59 -13.33 -4.50
CA PRO A 78 12.04 -13.42 -4.65
C PRO A 78 12.64 -12.00 -4.79
N TRP A 79 12.71 -11.25 -3.68
CA TRP A 79 13.14 -9.85 -3.69
C TRP A 79 14.54 -9.64 -4.27
N GLN A 80 15.47 -10.57 -4.05
CA GLN A 80 16.82 -10.48 -4.58
C GLN A 80 16.85 -10.55 -6.12
N ASP A 81 15.89 -11.28 -6.72
CA ASP A 81 15.76 -11.35 -8.17
C ASP A 81 15.04 -10.11 -8.75
N ILE A 82 14.11 -9.54 -7.98
CA ILE A 82 13.34 -8.33 -8.38
C ILE A 82 14.21 -7.07 -8.23
N MET A 83 15.02 -7.00 -7.18
CA MET A 83 15.86 -5.85 -6.84
C MET A 83 17.31 -6.28 -6.60
N PRO A 84 18.01 -6.76 -7.64
CA PRO A 84 19.36 -7.25 -7.49
C PRO A 84 20.33 -6.12 -7.05
N GLY A 85 21.17 -6.43 -6.09
CA GLY A 85 22.17 -5.50 -5.58
C GLY A 85 21.68 -4.41 -4.64
N THR A 86 20.40 -4.45 -4.23
CA THR A 86 19.88 -3.53 -3.21
C THR A 86 20.13 -4.08 -1.80
N ALA A 87 20.30 -3.18 -0.83
CA ALA A 87 20.41 -3.52 0.59
C ALA A 87 19.02 -3.83 1.15
N LEU A 88 18.51 -5.03 0.83
CA LEU A 88 17.21 -5.50 1.30
C LEU A 88 17.36 -6.75 2.15
N MET A 89 17.08 -6.64 3.44
CA MET A 89 16.98 -7.77 4.37
C MET A 89 15.58 -8.39 4.28
N GLN A 90 15.52 -9.71 4.15
CA GLN A 90 14.26 -10.45 4.18
C GLN A 90 14.14 -11.30 5.45
N ILE A 91 13.03 -11.15 6.16
CA ILE A 91 12.70 -11.92 7.35
C ILE A 91 11.43 -12.71 7.07
N VAL A 92 11.52 -14.03 7.29
CA VAL A 92 10.38 -14.95 7.20
C VAL A 92 10.07 -15.45 8.60
N THR A 93 8.88 -15.15 9.12
CA THR A 93 8.49 -15.51 10.48
C THR A 93 6.98 -15.46 10.68
N ASP A 94 6.47 -16.25 11.61
CA ASP A 94 5.05 -16.23 12.01
C ASP A 94 4.72 -15.09 13.00
N GLY A 95 3.47 -15.02 13.45
CA GLY A 95 3.00 -14.00 14.39
C GLY A 95 3.76 -13.96 15.72
N LEU A 96 4.18 -15.11 16.26
CA LEU A 96 5.00 -15.20 17.50
C LEU A 96 6.40 -14.65 17.26
N GLY A 97 7.00 -14.99 16.12
CA GLY A 97 8.28 -14.43 15.72
C GLY A 97 8.22 -12.92 15.50
N LEU A 98 7.14 -12.39 14.92
CA LEU A 98 6.93 -10.94 14.79
C LEU A 98 6.90 -10.24 16.16
N GLU A 99 6.23 -10.80 17.15
CA GLU A 99 6.20 -10.27 18.52
C GLU A 99 7.57 -10.26 19.17
N THR A 100 8.32 -11.35 18.98
CA THR A 100 9.69 -11.51 19.54
C THR A 100 10.66 -10.51 18.90
N LEU A 101 10.59 -10.35 17.59
CA LEU A 101 11.50 -9.49 16.82
C LEU A 101 11.10 -8.01 16.83
N SER A 102 9.88 -7.68 17.26
CA SER A 102 9.32 -6.32 17.14
C SER A 102 10.26 -5.22 17.66
N LYS A 103 10.86 -5.43 18.84
CA LYS A 103 11.80 -4.44 19.45
C LYS A 103 13.07 -4.25 18.62
N SER A 104 13.57 -5.30 17.98
CA SER A 104 14.75 -5.23 17.11
C SER A 104 14.40 -4.57 15.78
N LEU A 105 13.25 -4.89 15.22
CA LEU A 105 12.76 -4.32 13.96
C LEU A 105 12.46 -2.82 14.07
N LEU A 106 11.95 -2.37 15.22
CA LEU A 106 11.73 -0.94 15.51
C LEU A 106 13.04 -0.14 15.68
N ARG A 107 14.16 -0.82 15.90
CA ARG A 107 15.49 -0.18 16.03
C ARG A 107 16.33 -0.30 14.76
N ALA A 108 15.85 -1.07 13.79
CA ALA A 108 16.49 -1.19 12.52
C ALA A 108 16.30 0.13 11.74
N ASP A 109 17.41 0.73 11.32
CA ASP A 109 17.42 2.00 10.60
C ASP A 109 17.14 1.75 9.11
N ASN A 110 15.90 1.36 8.80
CA ASN A 110 15.48 1.06 7.43
C ASN A 110 14.77 2.26 6.81
N ASP A 111 15.11 2.58 5.57
CA ASP A 111 14.44 3.61 4.77
C ASP A 111 13.01 3.21 4.39
N TYR A 112 12.76 1.91 4.23
CA TYR A 112 11.44 1.38 3.90
C TYR A 112 11.19 -0.01 4.49
N VAL A 113 9.90 -0.32 4.69
CA VAL A 113 9.46 -1.65 5.13
C VAL A 113 8.38 -2.20 4.20
N LEU A 114 8.55 -3.46 3.81
CA LEU A 114 7.58 -4.25 3.06
C LEU A 114 6.98 -5.29 4.00
N MET A 115 5.67 -5.21 4.24
CA MET A 115 4.94 -6.24 4.99
C MET A 115 4.13 -7.06 3.99
N GLU A 116 4.69 -8.19 3.58
CA GLU A 116 3.98 -9.10 2.68
C GLU A 116 2.90 -9.82 3.46
N GLU A 117 1.66 -9.54 3.10
CA GLU A 117 0.46 -10.15 3.66
C GLU A 117 0.29 -10.01 5.19
N MET A 118 -0.33 -8.91 5.58
CA MET A 118 -0.80 -8.73 6.94
C MET A 118 -2.04 -9.61 7.18
N ARG A 119 -1.90 -10.67 7.99
CA ARG A 119 -2.96 -11.66 8.24
C ARG A 119 -3.59 -11.55 9.63
N ASP A 120 -2.86 -11.00 10.59
CA ASP A 120 -3.25 -11.02 12.00
C ASP A 120 -2.88 -9.75 12.76
N ALA A 121 -3.36 -9.66 13.99
CA ALA A 121 -3.13 -8.55 14.89
C ALA A 121 -1.63 -8.25 15.14
N SER A 122 -0.75 -9.26 15.08
CA SER A 122 0.70 -9.08 15.31
C SER A 122 1.32 -8.30 14.15
N ALA A 123 0.97 -8.66 12.92
CA ALA A 123 1.42 -7.95 11.72
C ALA A 123 0.86 -6.53 11.67
N TYR A 124 -0.44 -6.34 11.97
CA TYR A 124 -1.06 -5.01 12.04
C TYR A 124 -0.40 -4.12 13.10
N LYS A 125 -0.18 -4.67 14.29
CA LYS A 125 0.48 -3.91 15.37
C LYS A 125 1.89 -3.51 15.00
N LEU A 126 2.68 -4.46 14.47
CA LEU A 126 4.08 -4.21 14.11
C LEU A 126 4.20 -3.10 13.06
N ILE A 127 3.44 -3.16 11.97
CA ILE A 127 3.51 -2.13 10.93
C ILE A 127 3.08 -0.75 11.45
N LEU A 128 2.07 -0.69 12.33
CA LEU A 128 1.66 0.57 12.96
C LEU A 128 2.74 1.11 13.89
N ASP A 129 3.43 0.26 14.63
CA ASP A 129 4.53 0.68 15.51
C ASP A 129 5.73 1.19 14.68
N ILE A 130 6.07 0.53 13.58
CA ILE A 130 7.11 0.95 12.63
C ILE A 130 6.80 2.34 12.05
N ILE A 131 5.59 2.52 11.53
CA ILE A 131 5.19 3.81 10.94
C ILE A 131 5.16 4.91 12.00
N THR A 132 4.69 4.61 13.21
CA THR A 132 4.64 5.58 14.31
C THR A 132 6.03 5.93 14.82
N SER A 133 7.03 5.06 14.65
CA SER A 133 8.43 5.36 14.99
C SER A 133 9.12 6.28 13.98
N GLY A 134 8.44 6.64 12.88
CA GLY A 134 8.92 7.60 11.88
C GLY A 134 9.37 6.98 10.57
N THR A 135 9.35 5.66 10.42
CA THR A 135 9.68 5.00 9.15
C THR A 135 8.64 5.35 8.09
N SER A 136 9.09 5.89 6.97
CA SER A 136 8.28 6.15 5.79
C SER A 136 8.40 5.03 4.76
N ARG A 137 7.75 5.16 3.61
CA ARG A 137 7.82 4.20 2.49
C ARG A 137 7.37 2.79 2.88
N CYS A 138 6.52 2.66 3.90
CA CYS A 138 5.96 1.37 4.29
C CYS A 138 4.93 0.92 3.26
N LYS A 139 5.04 -0.33 2.81
CA LYS A 139 4.11 -0.95 1.87
C LYS A 139 3.64 -2.28 2.46
N ALA A 140 2.35 -2.50 2.39
CA ALA A 140 1.77 -3.73 2.93
C ALA A 140 0.73 -4.32 1.98
N THR A 141 0.53 -5.63 2.02
CA THR A 141 -0.64 -6.26 1.41
C THR A 141 -1.56 -6.82 2.49
N VAL A 142 -2.85 -6.79 2.22
CA VAL A 142 -3.87 -7.35 3.11
C VAL A 142 -5.01 -7.97 2.30
N HIS A 143 -5.55 -9.07 2.81
CA HIS A 143 -6.76 -9.66 2.25
C HIS A 143 -7.99 -9.01 2.87
N ASP A 144 -8.56 -8.01 2.17
CA ASP A 144 -9.82 -7.38 2.52
C ASP A 144 -10.60 -6.99 1.27
N GLY A 145 -11.93 -6.87 1.40
CA GLY A 145 -12.80 -6.49 0.29
C GLY A 145 -13.08 -5.00 0.19
N SER A 146 -12.71 -4.20 1.20
CA SER A 146 -13.07 -2.78 1.28
C SER A 146 -11.96 -1.95 1.90
N ALA A 147 -11.46 -0.97 1.14
CA ALA A 147 -10.49 0.00 1.66
C ALA A 147 -11.10 0.93 2.74
N LEU A 148 -12.42 1.10 2.77
CA LEU A 148 -13.09 1.93 3.77
C LEU A 148 -13.25 1.21 5.12
N ASP A 149 -13.47 -0.11 5.10
CA ASP A 149 -13.70 -0.91 6.32
C ASP A 149 -12.38 -1.42 6.93
N LEU A 150 -11.32 -1.45 6.13
CA LEU A 150 -10.00 -1.96 6.52
C LEU A 150 -9.47 -1.35 7.82
N PRO A 151 -9.51 -0.02 8.05
CA PRO A 151 -8.99 0.57 9.29
C PRO A 151 -9.72 0.05 10.53
N TYR A 152 -11.04 -0.12 10.43
CA TYR A 152 -11.85 -0.61 11.54
C TYR A 152 -11.52 -2.07 11.87
N ARG A 153 -11.37 -2.92 10.83
CA ARG A 153 -10.99 -4.33 11.00
C ARG A 153 -9.61 -4.46 11.62
N MET A 154 -8.60 -3.78 11.06
CA MET A 154 -7.24 -3.79 11.61
C MET A 154 -7.21 -3.35 13.08
N ALA A 155 -7.89 -2.24 13.39
CA ALA A 155 -7.93 -1.72 14.75
C ALA A 155 -8.64 -2.68 15.72
N SER A 156 -9.75 -3.29 15.29
CA SER A 156 -10.49 -4.26 16.10
C SER A 156 -9.64 -5.48 16.44
N GLU A 157 -8.93 -6.05 15.49
CA GLU A 157 -8.06 -7.20 15.72
C GLU A 157 -6.90 -6.85 16.68
N VAL A 158 -6.27 -5.68 16.50
CA VAL A 158 -5.19 -5.22 17.38
C VAL A 158 -5.70 -5.02 18.82
N VAL A 159 -6.84 -4.34 18.99
CA VAL A 159 -7.42 -4.06 20.30
C VAL A 159 -7.91 -5.33 20.99
N ASN A 160 -8.50 -6.26 20.24
CA ASN A 160 -8.94 -7.55 20.79
C ASN A 160 -7.78 -8.38 21.34
N LYS A 161 -6.61 -8.34 20.68
CA LYS A 161 -5.44 -9.12 21.10
C LYS A 161 -4.60 -8.43 22.17
N TYR A 162 -4.37 -7.12 22.03
CA TYR A 162 -3.41 -6.37 22.84
C TYR A 162 -4.05 -5.36 23.80
N GLY A 163 -5.37 -5.16 23.72
CA GLY A 163 -6.05 -4.12 24.45
C GLY A 163 -5.84 -2.72 23.87
N GLY A 164 -6.32 -1.72 24.58
CA GLY A 164 -6.19 -0.33 24.20
C GLY A 164 -7.47 0.31 23.65
N SER A 165 -7.35 1.48 23.06
CA SER A 165 -8.47 2.25 22.51
C SER A 165 -8.66 1.97 21.03
N LEU A 166 -9.85 1.53 20.64
CA LEU A 166 -10.23 1.32 19.24
C LEU A 166 -10.11 2.62 18.43
N ILE A 167 -10.64 3.71 18.96
CA ILE A 167 -10.61 5.03 18.30
C ILE A 167 -9.17 5.50 18.08
N TYR A 168 -8.33 5.36 19.10
CA TYR A 168 -6.93 5.73 18.98
C TYR A 168 -6.19 4.86 17.96
N THR A 169 -6.47 3.56 17.90
CA THR A 169 -5.86 2.66 16.90
C THR A 169 -6.32 2.99 15.49
N ILE A 170 -7.61 3.32 15.29
CA ILE A 170 -8.11 3.81 13.99
C ILE A 170 -7.40 5.11 13.60
N LYS A 171 -7.26 6.07 14.52
CA LYS A 171 -6.52 7.31 14.27
C LYS A 171 -5.09 7.01 13.79
N ARG A 172 -4.37 6.08 14.45
CA ARG A 172 -3.01 5.68 14.04
C ARG A 172 -2.97 5.15 12.60
N ILE A 173 -3.99 4.41 12.16
CA ILE A 173 -4.06 3.90 10.79
C ILE A 173 -4.22 5.05 9.79
N TYR A 174 -5.15 5.99 10.06
CA TYR A 174 -5.40 7.12 9.19
C TYR A 174 -4.26 8.15 9.15
N THR A 175 -3.49 8.29 10.21
CA THR A 175 -2.30 9.16 10.24
C THR A 175 -1.05 8.46 9.69
N GLY A 176 -0.99 7.14 9.83
CA GLY A 176 0.15 6.32 9.42
C GLY A 176 0.18 6.01 7.94
N PHE A 177 -0.91 5.48 7.40
CA PHE A 177 -1.03 5.18 5.98
C PHE A 177 -1.60 6.36 5.20
N ASP A 178 -1.11 6.56 3.98
CA ASP A 178 -1.53 7.66 3.12
C ASP A 178 -2.56 7.22 2.09
N TYR A 179 -2.35 6.04 1.48
CA TYR A 179 -3.23 5.53 0.42
C TYR A 179 -3.47 4.03 0.55
N VAL A 180 -4.67 3.61 0.17
CA VAL A 180 -5.03 2.21 0.01
C VAL A 180 -5.44 1.96 -1.44
N PHE A 181 -4.77 1.01 -2.09
CA PHE A 181 -5.04 0.56 -3.45
C PHE A 181 -5.89 -0.71 -3.39
N GLU A 182 -7.13 -0.62 -3.81
CA GLU A 182 -8.06 -1.75 -3.80
C GLU A 182 -8.03 -2.46 -5.16
N MET A 183 -7.63 -3.72 -5.15
CA MET A 183 -7.49 -4.55 -6.34
C MET A 183 -8.63 -5.55 -6.45
N THR A 184 -9.08 -5.82 -7.67
CA THR A 184 -10.08 -6.85 -7.95
C THR A 184 -9.75 -7.63 -9.22
N GLN A 185 -10.52 -8.69 -9.46
CA GLN A 185 -10.51 -9.44 -10.73
C GLN A 185 -11.70 -8.99 -11.57
N ASP A 186 -11.55 -9.06 -12.90
CA ASP A 186 -12.71 -8.98 -13.79
C ASP A 186 -13.60 -10.22 -13.58
N SER A 187 -14.91 -10.02 -13.51
CA SER A 187 -15.86 -11.13 -13.33
C SER A 187 -15.91 -12.10 -14.51
N ASN A 188 -15.50 -11.65 -15.71
CA ASN A 188 -15.54 -12.42 -16.95
C ASN A 188 -14.18 -12.98 -17.33
N ASP A 189 -13.09 -12.46 -16.75
CA ASP A 189 -11.71 -12.87 -17.02
C ASP A 189 -10.91 -12.85 -15.72
N ASN A 190 -10.76 -14.01 -15.11
CA ASN A 190 -10.01 -14.17 -13.86
C ASN A 190 -8.52 -13.80 -13.97
N ASP A 191 -7.96 -13.74 -15.16
CA ASP A 191 -6.57 -13.32 -15.39
C ASP A 191 -6.43 -11.80 -15.50
N HIS A 192 -7.52 -11.10 -15.79
CA HIS A 192 -7.56 -9.65 -15.85
C HIS A 192 -7.72 -9.07 -14.44
N LYS A 193 -6.73 -8.29 -13.99
CA LYS A 193 -6.70 -7.63 -12.69
C LYS A 193 -6.95 -6.15 -12.87
N ILE A 194 -7.80 -5.58 -12.04
CA ILE A 194 -8.26 -4.19 -12.13
C ILE A 194 -7.95 -3.49 -10.81
N LEU A 195 -7.36 -2.30 -10.91
CA LEU A 195 -7.31 -1.35 -9.81
C LEU A 195 -8.72 -0.79 -9.61
N LYS A 196 -9.44 -1.31 -8.61
CA LYS A 196 -10.84 -0.97 -8.35
C LYS A 196 -10.99 0.43 -7.75
N ALA A 197 -10.08 0.78 -6.83
CA ALA A 197 -10.09 2.10 -6.21
C ALA A 197 -8.73 2.48 -5.63
N ILE A 198 -8.51 3.78 -5.48
CA ILE A 198 -7.48 4.37 -4.63
C ILE A 198 -8.19 5.21 -3.59
N VAL A 199 -7.98 4.90 -2.32
CA VAL A 199 -8.55 5.64 -1.19
C VAL A 199 -7.43 6.36 -0.46
N GLU A 200 -7.59 7.65 -0.28
CA GLU A 200 -6.71 8.49 0.52
C GLU A 200 -7.19 8.50 1.98
N TYR A 201 -6.26 8.28 2.92
CA TYR A 201 -6.51 8.40 4.35
C TYR A 201 -5.93 9.70 4.88
N ASN A 202 -6.74 10.42 5.64
CA ASN A 202 -6.37 11.65 6.32
C ASN A 202 -6.97 11.70 7.73
N PHE A 203 -6.35 12.49 8.58
CA PHE A 203 -6.89 12.84 9.88
C PHE A 203 -7.00 14.36 9.98
N ASP A 204 -8.22 14.84 10.16
CA ASP A 204 -8.49 16.26 10.41
C ASP A 204 -8.27 16.53 11.90
N SER A 205 -7.21 17.24 12.24
CA SER A 205 -6.86 17.55 13.62
C SER A 205 -7.77 18.60 14.27
N GLU A 206 -8.39 19.47 13.46
CA GLU A 206 -9.32 20.49 13.99
C GLU A 206 -10.68 19.87 14.35
N ARG A 207 -11.15 18.93 13.54
CA ARG A 207 -12.43 18.23 13.75
C ARG A 207 -12.28 16.91 14.51
N GLU A 208 -11.04 16.52 14.80
CA GLU A 208 -10.69 15.22 15.41
C GLU A 208 -11.33 14.02 14.72
N CYS A 209 -11.41 14.03 13.40
CA CYS A 209 -12.04 12.97 12.63
C CYS A 209 -11.12 12.33 11.58
N CYS A 210 -11.35 11.03 11.34
CA CYS A 210 -10.72 10.27 10.28
C CYS A 210 -11.51 10.46 8.97
N ILE A 211 -10.79 10.76 7.89
CA ILE A 211 -11.38 11.01 6.57
C ILE A 211 -10.80 10.03 5.56
N ALA A 212 -11.68 9.28 4.90
CA ALA A 212 -11.34 8.44 3.75
C ALA A 212 -11.99 9.01 2.49
N THR A 213 -11.18 9.31 1.48
CA THR A 213 -11.66 9.90 0.23
C THR A 213 -11.18 9.09 -0.96
N TYR A 214 -12.09 8.78 -1.88
CA TYR A 214 -11.69 8.17 -3.15
C TYR A 214 -10.91 9.17 -4.00
N LEU A 215 -9.65 8.84 -4.28
CA LEU A 215 -8.84 9.54 -5.27
C LEU A 215 -9.18 9.04 -6.68
N CYS A 216 -9.46 7.74 -6.79
CA CYS A 216 -9.82 7.09 -8.04
C CYS A 216 -10.77 5.93 -7.75
N LYS A 217 -11.75 5.70 -8.64
CA LYS A 217 -12.66 4.57 -8.58
C LYS A 217 -12.97 4.06 -9.98
N TYR A 218 -12.94 2.74 -10.18
CA TYR A 218 -13.34 2.12 -11.43
C TYR A 218 -14.85 1.97 -11.52
N ASP A 219 -15.43 2.50 -12.57
CA ASP A 219 -16.85 2.28 -12.93
C ASP A 219 -16.95 1.03 -13.83
N PHE A 220 -17.50 -0.03 -13.29
CA PHE A 220 -17.66 -1.30 -14.00
C PHE A 220 -18.65 -1.22 -15.16
N SER A 221 -19.62 -0.30 -15.12
CA SER A 221 -20.61 -0.13 -16.17
C SER A 221 -20.05 0.59 -17.39
N ARG A 222 -19.22 1.59 -17.16
CA ARG A 222 -18.55 2.39 -18.20
C ARG A 222 -17.18 1.82 -18.59
N LYS A 223 -16.60 0.93 -17.74
CA LYS A 223 -15.24 0.38 -17.87
C LYS A 223 -14.17 1.47 -17.90
N GLU A 224 -14.31 2.47 -17.05
CA GLU A 224 -13.42 3.62 -16.96
C GLU A 224 -13.08 3.96 -15.49
N TRP A 225 -12.01 4.73 -15.30
CA TRP A 225 -11.59 5.21 -13.97
C TRP A 225 -12.03 6.65 -13.79
N ILE A 226 -12.86 6.87 -12.77
CA ILE A 226 -13.32 8.20 -12.35
C ILE A 226 -12.34 8.71 -11.29
N TRP A 227 -11.79 9.89 -11.52
CA TRP A 227 -10.83 10.55 -10.66
C TRP A 227 -11.45 11.70 -9.88
N ASN A 228 -10.95 11.89 -8.64
CA ASN A 228 -11.39 12.98 -7.77
C ASN A 228 -10.15 13.71 -7.20
N SER A 229 -10.07 15.00 -7.42
CA SER A 229 -8.94 15.84 -7.05
C SER A 229 -8.90 16.27 -5.57
N GLY A 230 -9.84 15.80 -4.72
CA GLY A 230 -10.25 16.42 -3.46
C GLY A 230 -9.18 16.64 -2.40
N CYS A 231 -8.34 15.66 -2.04
CA CYS A 231 -7.62 15.71 -0.76
C CYS A 231 -6.09 15.72 -0.83
N ILE A 232 -5.48 15.53 -1.98
CA ILE A 232 -4.02 15.40 -2.14
C ILE A 232 -3.21 16.50 -1.46
N MET A 233 -3.74 17.72 -1.41
CA MET A 233 -3.06 18.87 -0.81
C MET A 233 -2.87 18.74 0.71
N SER A 234 -3.65 17.94 1.40
CA SER A 234 -3.47 17.63 2.82
C SER A 234 -2.13 16.93 3.12
N LYS A 235 -1.52 16.29 2.13
CA LYS A 235 -0.22 15.64 2.25
C LYS A 235 0.96 16.63 2.32
N LEU A 236 0.76 17.90 1.97
CA LEU A 236 1.82 18.93 2.07
C LEU A 236 2.31 19.13 3.51
N GLU A 237 1.41 19.05 4.49
CA GLU A 237 1.77 19.21 5.91
C GLU A 237 2.66 18.05 6.39
N LYS A 238 2.33 16.83 5.94
CA LYS A 238 3.08 15.62 6.33
C LYS A 238 4.41 15.48 5.57
N TYR A 239 4.48 15.95 4.31
CA TYR A 239 5.61 15.79 3.41
C TYR A 239 6.06 17.11 2.77
N PRO A 240 6.40 18.16 3.56
CA PRO A 240 6.69 19.50 3.03
C PRO A 240 7.91 19.52 2.09
N GLN A 241 8.89 18.63 2.26
CA GLN A 241 10.06 18.47 1.40
C GLN A 241 9.72 17.99 -0.03
N TRP A 242 8.53 17.42 -0.22
CA TRP A 242 8.03 16.89 -1.50
C TRP A 242 6.91 17.75 -2.11
N SER A 243 6.85 19.02 -1.74
CA SER A 243 5.78 19.93 -2.18
C SER A 243 5.63 20.00 -3.70
N LYS A 244 6.74 19.99 -4.44
CA LYS A 244 6.71 20.02 -5.92
C LYS A 244 6.03 18.78 -6.51
N GLU A 245 6.38 17.60 -6.01
CA GLU A 245 5.83 16.32 -6.44
C GLU A 245 4.34 16.23 -6.08
N ILE A 246 3.95 16.66 -4.90
CA ILE A 246 2.55 16.64 -4.44
C ILE A 246 1.70 17.59 -5.30
N ILE A 247 2.19 18.78 -5.61
CA ILE A 247 1.51 19.73 -6.50
C ILE A 247 1.40 19.15 -7.93
N GLU A 248 2.46 18.47 -8.42
CA GLU A 248 2.42 17.79 -9.72
C GLU A 248 1.35 16.67 -9.73
N ILE A 249 1.31 15.83 -8.67
CA ILE A 249 0.26 14.79 -8.53
C ILE A 249 -1.13 15.43 -8.60
N LYS A 250 -1.36 16.50 -7.81
CA LYS A 250 -2.64 17.22 -7.82
C LYS A 250 -3.02 17.70 -9.22
N GLY A 251 -2.09 18.34 -9.94
CA GLY A 251 -2.35 18.84 -11.30
C GLY A 251 -2.61 17.72 -12.32
N LEU A 252 -2.00 16.54 -12.15
CA LEU A 252 -2.29 15.37 -12.99
C LEU A 252 -3.68 14.81 -12.71
N VAL A 253 -4.04 14.68 -11.44
CA VAL A 253 -5.38 14.19 -11.04
C VAL A 253 -6.47 15.15 -11.46
N ASP A 254 -6.27 16.48 -11.34
CA ASP A 254 -7.23 17.49 -11.82
C ASP A 254 -7.51 17.35 -13.31
N LYS A 255 -6.46 17.12 -14.12
CA LYS A 255 -6.63 16.89 -15.57
C LYS A 255 -7.43 15.62 -15.89
N LEU A 256 -7.33 14.59 -15.02
CA LEU A 256 -8.09 13.36 -15.19
C LEU A 256 -9.55 13.52 -14.71
N SER A 257 -9.78 14.32 -13.67
CA SER A 257 -11.11 14.63 -13.14
C SER A 257 -11.95 15.50 -14.09
N CYS A 258 -11.33 16.27 -14.98
CA CYS A 258 -12.00 17.16 -15.95
C CYS A 258 -12.27 16.49 -17.30
N LYS A 259 -12.02 15.19 -17.46
CA LYS A 259 -12.28 14.48 -18.74
C LYS A 259 -13.71 13.94 -18.86
N ASP A 260 -14.60 14.24 -17.90
CA ASP A 260 -16.03 13.86 -17.90
C ASP A 260 -16.90 14.88 -18.65
#